data_23763c3b5b50e5995428c1c418cae368
#
_entry.id   23763c3b5b50e5995428c1c418cae368
#
_cell.length_a   1.000
_cell.length_b   1.000
_cell.length_c   1.000
_cell.angle_alpha   90.00
_cell.angle_beta   90.00
_cell.angle_gamma   90.00
#
_symmetry.space_group_name_H-M   'P 1'
#
loop_
_entity.id
_entity.type
_entity.pdbx_description
1 polymer ?
#
loop_
_entity_poly.entity_id
_entity_poly.type
_entity_poly.pdbx_seq_one_letter_code
_entity_poly.pdbx_strand_id
1 'polypeptide(L)'
;MAAGWRRKVNWPHIACMNKPAFPVAPDTHALERGDQLAPRFDDRGLVAAVATHADTGEVLMLAWMDAEALDLTLTTGEAHYFSRSRNALWKKGETSGQVQKVVEIRVDCDQDAIWLKVIPGGDGGACHVGFRSCFYRVVDGRALTERP
;
A
#
# COMPACT_ATOMS: atom_id res chain seq x y z
N MET A 1 10.66 15.52 16.31
CA MET A 1 10.49 14.40 17.27
C MET A 1 9.58 13.38 16.63
N ALA A 2 10.11 12.25 16.21
CA ALA A 2 9.34 11.18 15.62
C ALA A 2 8.62 10.42 16.73
N ALA A 3 7.32 10.66 16.91
CA ALA A 3 6.47 9.88 17.78
C ALA A 3 6.29 8.50 17.15
N GLY A 4 6.90 7.50 17.79
CA GLY A 4 6.95 6.13 17.31
C GLY A 4 5.57 5.50 17.17
N TRP A 5 5.31 4.98 16.02
CA TRP A 5 4.28 4.00 15.75
C TRP A 5 4.63 2.68 16.48
N ARG A 6 4.36 2.64 17.78
CA ARG A 6 4.42 1.42 18.57
C ARG A 6 3.14 1.26 19.37
N ARG A 7 2.05 0.91 18.73
CA ARG A 7 1.01 0.17 19.41
C ARG A 7 1.14 -1.29 19.02
N LYS A 8 1.67 -2.08 19.94
CA LYS A 8 1.55 -3.54 19.88
C LYS A 8 0.07 -3.87 19.97
N VAL A 9 -0.55 -4.14 18.85
CA VAL A 9 -1.85 -4.79 18.85
C VAL A 9 -1.57 -6.27 19.08
N ASN A 10 -1.93 -6.73 20.28
CA ASN A 10 -1.77 -8.13 20.66
C ASN A 10 -2.97 -8.90 20.07
N TRP A 11 -2.77 -9.46 18.87
CA TRP A 11 -3.76 -10.37 18.31
C TRP A 11 -3.51 -11.77 18.85
N PRO A 12 -4.54 -12.49 19.37
CA PRO A 12 -4.36 -13.88 19.73
C PRO A 12 -4.06 -14.70 18.46
N HIS A 13 -2.99 -15.47 18.52
CA HIS A 13 -2.66 -16.47 17.53
C HIS A 13 -3.82 -17.48 17.41
N ILE A 14 -4.65 -17.33 16.40
CA ILE A 14 -5.55 -18.39 15.98
C ILE A 14 -5.17 -18.76 14.55
N ALA A 15 -4.42 -19.84 14.45
CA ALA A 15 -4.25 -20.55 13.20
C ALA A 15 -5.60 -21.13 12.81
N CYS A 16 -6.25 -20.53 11.82
CA CYS A 16 -7.23 -21.17 10.94
C CYS A 16 -7.70 -20.18 9.86
N MET A 17 -7.31 -20.41 8.65
CA MET A 17 -7.97 -20.20 7.34
C MET A 17 -9.03 -19.09 7.19
N ASN A 18 -8.92 -17.93 7.83
CA ASN A 18 -9.76 -16.79 7.48
C ASN A 18 -8.85 -15.63 7.08
N LYS A 19 -9.03 -15.14 5.85
CA LYS A 19 -8.46 -13.85 5.43
C LYS A 19 -8.83 -12.82 6.50
N PRO A 20 -7.90 -11.92 6.88
CA PRO A 20 -8.20 -10.90 7.87
C PRO A 20 -9.42 -10.10 7.43
N ALA A 21 -10.38 -9.97 8.32
CA ALA A 21 -11.61 -9.25 8.05
C ALA A 21 -11.49 -7.84 8.60
N PHE A 22 -11.61 -6.84 7.72
CA PHE A 22 -11.82 -5.46 8.13
C PHE A 22 -13.31 -5.21 8.37
N PRO A 23 -13.67 -4.33 9.31
CA PRO A 23 -15.07 -3.99 9.53
C PRO A 23 -15.66 -3.26 8.33
N VAL A 24 -16.98 -3.31 8.23
CA VAL A 24 -17.74 -2.50 7.28
C VAL A 24 -18.31 -1.32 8.04
N ALA A 25 -18.12 -0.11 7.54
CA ALA A 25 -18.71 1.08 8.15
C ALA A 25 -20.24 1.00 8.09
N PRO A 26 -20.97 1.31 9.18
CA PRO A 26 -22.41 1.16 9.20
C PRO A 26 -23.15 2.18 8.32
N ASP A 27 -22.53 3.33 8.09
CA ASP A 27 -23.09 4.41 7.26
C ASP A 27 -21.98 5.32 6.70
N THR A 28 -22.36 6.27 5.86
CA THR A 28 -21.45 7.22 5.22
C THR A 28 -20.73 8.11 6.25
N HIS A 29 -21.40 8.54 7.29
CA HIS A 29 -20.79 9.39 8.32
C HIS A 29 -19.68 8.63 9.06
N ALA A 30 -19.93 7.38 9.45
CA ALA A 30 -18.92 6.53 10.09
C ALA A 30 -17.74 6.24 9.14
N LEU A 31 -18.01 6.06 7.84
CA LEU A 31 -16.99 5.84 6.83
C LEU A 31 -16.07 7.06 6.66
N GLU A 32 -16.65 8.26 6.55
CA GLU A 32 -15.95 9.50 6.20
C GLU A 32 -15.36 10.25 7.41
N ARG A 33 -15.95 10.07 8.59
CA ARG A 33 -15.65 10.84 9.81
C ARG A 33 -15.36 10.00 11.03
N GLY A 34 -15.58 8.69 10.97
CA GLY A 34 -15.25 7.75 12.06
C GLY A 34 -13.75 7.55 12.23
N ASP A 35 -13.38 6.88 13.28
CA ASP A 35 -11.99 6.57 13.64
C ASP A 35 -11.59 5.12 13.34
N GLN A 36 -12.49 4.36 12.71
CA GLN A 36 -12.27 2.96 12.38
C GLN A 36 -11.79 2.79 10.94
N LEU A 37 -10.71 2.03 10.76
CA LEU A 37 -10.27 1.61 9.43
C LEU A 37 -11.25 0.56 8.89
N ALA A 38 -12.03 0.96 7.89
CA ALA A 38 -13.06 0.16 7.24
C ALA A 38 -12.92 0.23 5.71
N PRO A 39 -11.83 -0.34 5.14
CA PRO A 39 -11.52 -0.20 3.72
C PRO A 39 -12.63 -0.77 2.84
N ARG A 40 -12.99 -0.03 1.81
CA ARG A 40 -13.96 -0.48 0.81
C ARG A 40 -13.24 -1.18 -0.32
N PHE A 41 -13.16 -2.50 -0.21
CA PHE A 41 -12.66 -3.32 -1.30
C PHE A 41 -13.67 -3.39 -2.44
N ASP A 42 -13.17 -3.48 -3.67
CA ASP A 42 -14.02 -3.69 -4.85
C ASP A 42 -14.65 -5.11 -4.87
N ASP A 43 -15.41 -5.41 -5.90
CA ASP A 43 -16.07 -6.72 -6.08
C ASP A 43 -15.07 -7.89 -6.26
N ARG A 44 -13.81 -7.60 -6.49
CA ARG A 44 -12.71 -8.56 -6.55
C ARG A 44 -11.94 -8.67 -5.22
N GLY A 45 -12.37 -7.94 -4.19
CA GLY A 45 -11.71 -7.89 -2.90
C GLY A 45 -10.41 -7.09 -2.90
N LEU A 46 -10.27 -6.10 -3.78
CA LEU A 46 -9.07 -5.30 -3.95
C LEU A 46 -9.32 -3.81 -3.67
N VAL A 47 -8.31 -3.13 -3.18
CA VAL A 47 -8.24 -1.68 -3.01
C VAL A 47 -6.96 -1.15 -3.68
N ALA A 48 -7.07 0.00 -4.34
CA ALA A 48 -5.91 0.65 -4.93
C ALA A 48 -4.96 1.19 -3.84
N ALA A 49 -3.66 1.07 -4.08
CA ALA A 49 -2.64 1.59 -3.17
C ALA A 49 -1.57 2.36 -3.96
N VAL A 50 -1.43 3.65 -3.65
CA VAL A 50 -0.36 4.48 -4.18
C VAL A 50 0.76 4.59 -3.15
N ALA A 51 2.01 4.40 -3.59
CA ALA A 51 3.18 4.59 -2.76
C ALA A 51 3.94 5.84 -3.18
N THR A 52 4.23 6.71 -2.22
CA THR A 52 5.07 7.90 -2.42
C THR A 52 6.29 7.84 -1.51
N HIS A 53 7.38 8.47 -1.94
CA HIS A 53 8.55 8.63 -1.09
C HIS A 53 8.22 9.53 0.10
N ALA A 54 8.52 9.07 1.32
CA ALA A 54 8.11 9.77 2.54
C ALA A 54 8.74 11.17 2.68
N ASP A 55 9.99 11.35 2.21
CA ASP A 55 10.72 12.62 2.35
C ASP A 55 10.45 13.58 1.18
N THR A 56 10.32 13.08 -0.03
CA THR A 56 10.20 13.91 -1.25
C THR A 56 8.78 14.10 -1.75
N GLY A 57 7.87 13.19 -1.38
CA GLY A 57 6.51 13.15 -1.91
C GLY A 57 6.40 12.60 -3.33
N GLU A 58 7.52 12.15 -3.94
CA GLU A 58 7.50 11.59 -5.28
C GLU A 58 6.60 10.35 -5.35
N VAL A 59 5.73 10.28 -6.35
CA VAL A 59 4.92 9.10 -6.60
C VAL A 59 5.81 8.00 -7.15
N LEU A 60 5.91 6.90 -6.43
CA LEU A 60 6.80 5.78 -6.79
C LEU A 60 6.10 4.72 -7.62
N MET A 61 4.92 4.32 -7.20
CA MET A 61 4.14 3.28 -7.87
C MET A 61 2.68 3.30 -7.44
N LEU A 62 1.85 2.63 -8.23
CA LEU A 62 0.49 2.25 -7.86
C LEU A 62 0.34 0.74 -8.02
N ALA A 63 -0.24 0.09 -7.03
CA ALA A 63 -0.53 -1.33 -7.03
C ALA A 63 -1.87 -1.59 -6.33
N TRP A 64 -2.16 -2.85 -6.07
CA TRP A 64 -3.41 -3.30 -5.43
C TRP A 64 -3.10 -4.05 -4.15
N MET A 65 -4.03 -3.97 -3.20
CA MET A 65 -3.99 -4.76 -1.97
C MET A 65 -5.30 -5.51 -1.82
N ASP A 66 -5.24 -6.77 -1.43
CA ASP A 66 -6.35 -7.45 -0.80
C ASP A 66 -6.31 -7.25 0.73
N ALA A 67 -7.25 -7.79 1.45
CA ALA A 67 -7.31 -7.66 2.91
C ALA A 67 -6.05 -8.22 3.58
N GLU A 68 -5.48 -9.31 3.06
CA GLU A 68 -4.26 -9.91 3.60
C GLU A 68 -3.03 -9.04 3.38
N ALA A 69 -2.88 -8.45 2.18
CA ALA A 69 -1.80 -7.52 1.87
C ALA A 69 -1.85 -6.28 2.77
N LEU A 70 -3.03 -5.73 2.99
CA LEU A 70 -3.21 -4.58 3.88
C LEU A 70 -2.88 -4.94 5.34
N ASP A 71 -3.37 -6.07 5.84
CA ASP A 71 -3.10 -6.52 7.20
C ASP A 71 -1.62 -6.77 7.43
N LEU A 72 -0.94 -7.43 6.52
CA LEU A 72 0.51 -7.64 6.58
C LEU A 72 1.28 -6.33 6.54
N THR A 73 0.86 -5.38 5.73
CA THR A 73 1.46 -4.04 5.68
C THR A 73 1.32 -3.32 7.02
N LEU A 74 0.14 -3.39 7.64
CA LEU A 74 -0.12 -2.80 8.96
C LEU A 74 0.69 -3.47 10.08
N THR A 75 0.83 -4.79 10.04
CA THR A 75 1.48 -5.55 11.11
C THR A 75 3.00 -5.57 11.00
N THR A 76 3.55 -5.60 9.79
CA THR A 76 5.00 -5.65 9.57
C THR A 76 5.65 -4.28 9.41
N GLY A 77 4.89 -3.27 8.98
CA GLY A 77 5.43 -1.97 8.60
C GLY A 77 6.18 -1.99 7.26
N GLU A 78 6.02 -3.05 6.48
CA GLU A 78 6.62 -3.21 5.15
C GLU A 78 5.53 -3.44 4.13
N ALA A 79 5.62 -2.79 2.96
CA ALA A 79 4.55 -2.82 1.98
C ALA A 79 4.37 -4.19 1.33
N HIS A 80 3.15 -4.70 1.42
CA HIS A 80 2.68 -5.90 0.75
C HIS A 80 1.56 -5.52 -0.22
N TYR A 81 1.52 -6.18 -1.35
CA TYR A 81 0.56 -5.92 -2.43
C TYR A 81 -0.05 -7.22 -2.95
N PHE A 82 -1.07 -7.09 -3.76
CA PHE A 82 -1.69 -8.19 -4.47
C PHE A 82 -1.48 -8.05 -5.98
N SER A 83 -0.88 -9.05 -6.59
CA SER A 83 -0.68 -9.09 -8.04
C SER A 83 -1.93 -9.63 -8.73
N ARG A 84 -2.61 -8.79 -9.51
CA ARG A 84 -3.80 -9.19 -10.27
C ARG A 84 -3.50 -10.22 -11.36
N SER A 85 -2.35 -10.09 -12.02
CA SER A 85 -1.96 -11.00 -13.11
C SER A 85 -1.53 -12.38 -12.61
N ARG A 86 -0.88 -12.43 -11.44
CA ARG A 86 -0.45 -13.69 -10.81
C ARG A 86 -1.48 -14.25 -9.82
N ASN A 87 -2.51 -13.47 -9.51
CA ASN A 87 -3.51 -13.76 -8.48
C ASN A 87 -2.85 -14.18 -7.15
N ALA A 88 -1.88 -13.40 -6.69
CA ALA A 88 -1.04 -13.73 -5.54
C ALA A 88 -0.61 -12.50 -4.75
N LEU A 89 -0.55 -12.70 -3.43
CA LEU A 89 0.11 -11.80 -2.50
C LEU A 89 1.62 -11.71 -2.81
N TRP A 90 2.22 -10.54 -2.68
CA TRP A 90 3.65 -10.36 -2.76
C TRP A 90 4.13 -9.23 -1.86
N LYS A 91 5.30 -9.43 -1.26
CA LYS A 91 6.01 -8.40 -0.51
C LYS A 91 6.88 -7.59 -1.46
N LYS A 92 6.75 -6.26 -1.44
CA LYS A 92 7.62 -5.39 -2.25
C LYS A 92 9.07 -5.56 -1.82
N GLY A 93 9.92 -5.88 -2.79
CA GLY A 93 11.36 -6.04 -2.57
C GLY A 93 11.81 -7.41 -2.05
N GLU A 94 10.91 -8.38 -1.99
CA GLU A 94 11.23 -9.74 -1.52
C GLU A 94 12.39 -10.38 -2.31
N THR A 95 12.45 -10.14 -3.62
CA THR A 95 13.52 -10.62 -4.49
C THR A 95 14.55 -9.54 -4.84
N SER A 96 14.10 -8.30 -5.08
CA SER A 96 14.96 -7.19 -5.52
C SER A 96 15.71 -6.48 -4.40
N GLY A 97 15.31 -6.68 -3.14
CA GLY A 97 15.80 -5.91 -2.01
C GLY A 97 15.19 -4.51 -1.87
N GLN A 98 14.34 -4.09 -2.81
CA GLN A 98 13.64 -2.80 -2.80
C GLN A 98 12.44 -2.82 -1.86
N VAL A 99 12.64 -3.26 -0.63
CA VAL A 99 11.62 -3.29 0.43
C VAL A 99 11.16 -1.86 0.71
N GLN A 100 9.86 -1.67 0.82
CA GLN A 100 9.28 -0.37 1.15
C GLN A 100 8.90 -0.34 2.63
N LYS A 101 9.69 0.36 3.43
CA LYS A 101 9.36 0.61 4.83
C LYS A 101 8.28 1.68 4.91
N VAL A 102 7.16 1.33 5.51
CA VAL A 102 6.01 2.22 5.64
C VAL A 102 6.21 3.17 6.81
N VAL A 103 6.13 4.47 6.55
CA VAL A 103 6.22 5.54 7.54
C VAL A 103 4.84 6.01 7.98
N GLU A 104 3.91 6.10 7.04
CA GLU A 104 2.54 6.56 7.27
C GLU A 104 1.60 5.91 6.27
N ILE A 105 0.40 5.58 6.70
CA ILE A 105 -0.69 5.06 5.86
C ILE A 105 -1.86 6.02 5.98
N ARG A 106 -2.42 6.42 4.85
CA ARG A 106 -3.65 7.20 4.78
C ARG A 106 -4.69 6.48 3.92
N VAL A 107 -5.93 6.80 4.16
CA VAL A 107 -7.06 6.42 3.30
C VAL A 107 -7.69 7.68 2.74
N ASP A 108 -8.35 7.58 1.61
CA ASP A 108 -9.14 8.68 1.08
C ASP A 108 -10.50 8.80 1.78
N CYS A 109 -11.34 9.75 1.36
CA CYS A 109 -12.55 10.11 2.10
C CYS A 109 -13.57 8.98 2.23
N ASP A 110 -13.65 8.07 1.28
CA ASP A 110 -14.57 6.93 1.29
C ASP A 110 -13.86 5.58 1.46
N GLN A 111 -12.57 5.62 1.82
CA GLN A 111 -11.72 4.46 2.16
C GLN A 111 -11.63 3.41 1.03
N ASP A 112 -11.70 3.82 -0.23
CA ASP A 112 -11.52 2.94 -1.39
C ASP A 112 -10.13 3.06 -2.06
N ALA A 113 -9.26 3.91 -1.50
CA ALA A 113 -7.86 4.04 -1.89
C ALA A 113 -6.94 4.19 -0.68
N ILE A 114 -5.78 3.56 -0.76
CA ILE A 114 -4.73 3.59 0.27
C ILE A 114 -3.56 4.43 -0.23
N TRP A 115 -3.03 5.28 0.62
CA TRP A 115 -1.79 6.01 0.36
C TRP A 115 -0.72 5.59 1.36
N LEU A 116 0.35 4.98 0.85
CA LEU A 116 1.53 4.60 1.62
C LEU A 116 2.64 5.65 1.43
N LYS A 117 3.12 6.25 2.51
CA LYS A 117 4.37 6.99 2.51
C LYS A 117 5.48 6.05 2.93
N VAL A 118 6.44 5.82 2.06
CA VAL A 118 7.45 4.79 2.25
C VAL A 118 8.87 5.33 2.10
N ILE A 119 9.81 4.63 2.73
CA ILE A 119 11.24 4.74 2.47
C ILE A 119 11.67 3.49 1.71
N PRO A 120 12.02 3.59 0.42
CA PRO A 120 12.52 2.45 -0.34
C PRO A 120 13.87 1.98 0.17
N GLY A 121 14.04 0.68 0.29
CA GLY A 121 15.31 0.04 0.60
C GLY A 121 16.13 -0.31 -0.66
N GLY A 122 17.18 -1.09 -0.49
CA GLY A 122 18.05 -1.52 -1.59
C GLY A 122 18.70 -0.32 -2.28
N ASP A 123 18.54 -0.24 -3.60
CA ASP A 123 19.03 0.88 -4.42
C ASP A 123 18.15 2.13 -4.37
N GLY A 124 17.09 2.11 -3.58
CA GLY A 124 16.14 3.22 -3.44
C GLY A 124 15.08 3.28 -4.54
N GLY A 125 15.09 2.35 -5.50
CA GLY A 125 14.14 2.28 -6.58
C GLY A 125 12.83 1.56 -6.23
N ALA A 126 11.80 1.79 -7.02
CA ALA A 126 10.53 1.08 -6.91
C ALA A 126 10.18 0.29 -8.18
N CYS A 127 10.72 0.69 -9.31
CA CYS A 127 10.40 0.11 -10.61
C CYS A 127 11.30 -1.10 -10.93
N HIS A 128 10.70 -2.19 -11.41
CA HIS A 128 11.45 -3.39 -11.85
C HIS A 128 12.32 -3.15 -13.08
N VAL A 129 12.07 -2.07 -13.83
CA VAL A 129 12.90 -1.66 -14.99
C VAL A 129 14.18 -0.95 -14.55
N GLY A 130 14.31 -0.59 -13.26
CA GLY A 130 15.50 0.03 -12.70
C GLY A 130 15.38 1.52 -12.40
N PHE A 131 14.22 2.12 -12.67
CA PHE A 131 13.97 3.52 -12.32
C PHE A 131 13.51 3.68 -10.88
N ARG A 132 13.73 4.88 -10.32
CA ARG A 132 13.27 5.22 -8.97
C ARG A 132 11.75 5.15 -8.87
N SER A 133 11.04 5.69 -9.85
CA SER A 133 9.58 5.65 -9.96
C SER A 133 9.13 4.79 -11.13
N CYS A 134 7.98 4.12 -10.99
CA CYS A 134 7.30 3.48 -12.12
C CYS A 134 6.76 4.49 -13.14
N PHE A 135 6.62 5.76 -12.72
CA PHE A 135 6.11 6.86 -13.55
C PHE A 135 7.25 7.66 -14.18
N TYR A 136 8.20 6.97 -14.79
CA TYR A 136 9.41 7.58 -15.39
C TYR A 136 9.22 8.08 -16.83
N ARG A 137 8.03 7.93 -17.40
CA ARG A 137 7.72 8.41 -18.76
C ARG A 137 6.64 9.48 -18.73
N VAL A 138 6.85 10.51 -19.52
CA VAL A 138 5.90 11.59 -19.75
C VAL A 138 5.14 11.34 -21.04
N VAL A 139 3.83 11.58 -20.99
CA VAL A 139 2.95 11.55 -22.16
C VAL A 139 3.06 12.89 -22.89
N ASP A 140 3.44 12.87 -24.16
CA ASP A 140 3.46 14.03 -25.04
C ASP A 140 2.61 13.71 -26.27
N GLY A 141 1.41 14.26 -26.31
CA GLY A 141 0.41 13.88 -27.29
C GLY A 141 0.06 12.39 -27.18
N ARG A 142 0.54 11.58 -28.11
CA ARG A 142 0.41 10.11 -28.11
C ARG A 142 1.75 9.39 -28.01
N ALA A 143 2.84 10.14 -27.80
CA ALA A 143 4.18 9.61 -27.62
C ALA A 143 4.56 9.55 -26.13
N LEU A 144 5.61 8.79 -25.84
CA LEU A 144 6.19 8.69 -24.50
C LEU A 144 7.65 9.14 -24.54
N THR A 145 8.06 9.93 -23.55
CA THR A 145 9.44 10.37 -23.36
C THR A 145 9.88 9.99 -21.95
N GLU A 146 11.06 9.38 -21.82
CA GLU A 146 11.64 9.07 -20.51
C GLU A 146 12.11 10.35 -19.83
N ARG A 147 11.72 10.50 -18.58
CA ARG A 147 12.18 11.54 -17.65
C ARG A 147 12.30 10.91 -16.25
N PRO A 148 13.41 10.19 -16.03
CA PRO A 148 13.67 9.53 -14.74
C PRO A 148 13.90 10.50 -13.58
#